data_aba95623992de931a8316cf39b7d0ad4
#
_entry.id   aba95623992de931a8316cf39b7d0ad4
#
_cell.length_a   1.000
_cell.length_b   1.000
_cell.length_c   1.000
_cell.angle_alpha   90.00
_cell.angle_beta   90.00
_cell.angle_gamma   90.00
#
_symmetry.space_group_name_H-M   'P 1'
#
loop_
_entity.id
_entity.type
_entity.pdbx_description
1 polymer ?
#
loop_
_entity_poly.entity_id
_entity_poly.type
_entity_poly.pdbx_seq_one_letter_code
_entity_poly.pdbx_strand_id
1 'polypeptide(L)'
;MWLLERIISSFSYSAYMSHGANMQKGLPLGNLTSQLLVNIYMNEFDQFMKHRLKVKYYLRYADDFTMIYHSKPELIEFVPHIRNFLKEELKLELHPGKVSIKTLSSGVDFLGWVHFPNHRVFRTVTKRRMLKKVSTCQVDTLEQIKLSYLGILKYGNTYKIRRSFDV
;
A
#
# COMPACT_ATOMS: atom_id res chain seq x y z
N MET A 1 -14.16 15.21 20.50
CA MET A 1 -15.00 15.30 19.27
C MET A 1 -14.61 16.51 18.42
N TRP A 2 -14.61 17.73 18.92
CA TRP A 2 -14.27 18.98 18.20
C TRP A 2 -12.94 18.94 17.41
N LEU A 3 -11.84 18.39 17.95
CA LEU A 3 -10.54 18.35 17.24
C LEU A 3 -10.57 17.42 16.03
N LEU A 4 -11.17 16.24 16.16
CA LEU A 4 -11.32 15.28 15.06
C LEU A 4 -12.20 15.86 13.94
N GLU A 5 -13.29 16.53 14.31
CA GLU A 5 -14.16 17.20 13.35
C GLU A 5 -13.41 18.29 12.59
N ARG A 6 -12.60 19.11 13.27
CA ARG A 6 -11.75 20.11 12.61
C ARG A 6 -10.69 19.51 11.70
N ILE A 7 -10.05 18.41 12.11
CA ILE A 7 -9.06 17.71 11.27
C ILE A 7 -9.73 17.16 10.01
N ILE A 8 -10.89 16.52 10.13
CA ILE A 8 -11.64 16.00 8.98
C ILE A 8 -12.14 17.12 8.08
N SER A 9 -12.67 18.21 8.67
CA SER A 9 -13.20 19.36 7.94
C SER A 9 -12.12 20.25 7.33
N SER A 10 -10.87 20.19 7.81
CA SER A 10 -9.74 20.93 7.23
C SER A 10 -9.31 20.42 5.85
N PHE A 11 -9.85 19.27 5.46
CA PHE A 11 -9.61 18.71 4.14
C PHE A 11 -10.47 19.44 3.09
N SER A 12 -9.96 20.55 2.59
CA SER A 12 -10.56 21.21 1.43
C SER A 12 -10.11 20.50 0.15
N TYR A 13 -11.06 19.88 -0.50
CA TYR A 13 -10.93 19.14 -1.77
C TYR A 13 -10.65 20.08 -2.97
N SER A 14 -10.16 21.30 -2.75
CA SER A 14 -9.99 22.32 -3.80
C SER A 14 -8.94 21.98 -4.86
N ALA A 15 -8.09 20.99 -4.65
CA ALA A 15 -7.01 20.63 -5.57
C ALA A 15 -7.36 19.52 -6.59
N TYR A 16 -8.55 18.94 -6.54
CA TYR A 16 -8.94 17.82 -7.42
C TYR A 16 -10.23 18.04 -8.23
N MET A 17 -10.74 19.26 -8.24
CA MET A 17 -11.98 19.59 -8.97
C MET A 17 -11.73 19.91 -10.44
N SER A 18 -11.31 18.94 -11.23
CA SER A 18 -11.38 19.06 -12.69
C SER A 18 -12.47 18.19 -13.36
N HIS A 19 -13.24 17.42 -12.62
CA HIS A 19 -14.34 16.64 -13.16
C HIS A 19 -15.56 16.58 -12.21
N GLY A 20 -16.32 17.64 -12.19
CA GLY A 20 -17.79 17.75 -12.06
C GLY A 20 -18.59 16.85 -11.08
N ALA A 21 -18.02 16.28 -10.01
CA ALA A 21 -18.77 15.50 -9.05
C ALA A 21 -18.60 16.08 -7.64
N ASN A 22 -19.67 16.59 -7.11
CA ASN A 22 -19.85 17.20 -5.78
C ASN A 22 -19.84 16.12 -4.68
N MET A 23 -18.68 15.48 -4.41
CA MET A 23 -18.55 14.53 -3.30
C MET A 23 -17.24 14.75 -2.57
N GLN A 24 -17.31 15.34 -1.39
CA GLN A 24 -16.22 15.36 -0.40
C GLN A 24 -16.00 13.94 0.14
N LYS A 25 -15.23 13.14 -0.58
CA LYS A 25 -14.85 11.78 -0.16
C LYS A 25 -13.33 11.68 -0.09
N GLY A 26 -12.81 11.21 1.03
CA GLY A 26 -11.40 10.92 1.21
C GLY A 26 -10.80 11.49 2.49
N LEU A 27 -9.52 11.23 2.68
CA LEU A 27 -8.73 11.75 3.79
C LEU A 27 -7.53 12.54 3.23
N PRO A 28 -7.06 13.59 3.95
CA PRO A 28 -5.92 14.38 3.52
C PRO A 28 -4.66 13.51 3.41
N LEU A 29 -4.05 13.47 2.23
CA LEU A 29 -2.80 12.77 2.01
C LEU A 29 -1.63 13.52 2.69
N GLY A 30 -0.75 12.78 3.36
CA GLY A 30 0.45 13.35 4.00
C GLY A 30 0.26 13.82 5.43
N ASN A 31 -0.94 13.75 5.99
CA ASN A 31 -1.20 14.07 7.39
C ASN A 31 -0.99 12.83 8.29
N LEU A 32 -0.30 12.98 9.42
CA LEU A 32 -0.06 11.88 10.39
C LEU A 32 -1.37 11.26 10.89
N THR A 33 -2.39 12.09 11.09
CA THR A 33 -3.71 11.66 11.54
C THR A 33 -4.45 10.81 10.51
N SER A 34 -4.16 10.97 9.23
CA SER A 34 -4.83 10.21 8.17
C SER A 34 -4.56 8.72 8.26
N GLN A 35 -3.33 8.29 8.59
CA GLN A 35 -3.02 6.88 8.80
C GLN A 35 -3.77 6.30 10.00
N LEU A 36 -3.86 7.07 11.09
CA LEU A 36 -4.63 6.64 12.27
C LEU A 36 -6.11 6.49 11.92
N LEU A 37 -6.70 7.48 11.25
CA LEU A 37 -8.12 7.45 10.87
C LEU A 37 -8.42 6.30 9.89
N VAL A 38 -7.55 6.06 8.90
CA VAL A 38 -7.68 4.89 8.01
C VAL A 38 -7.62 3.59 8.80
N ASN A 39 -6.72 3.46 9.76
CA ASN A 39 -6.62 2.23 10.55
C ASN A 39 -7.85 2.00 11.44
N ILE A 40 -8.40 3.06 12.04
CA ILE A 40 -9.65 2.97 12.81
C ILE A 40 -10.80 2.57 11.88
N TYR A 41 -10.94 3.23 10.73
CA TYR A 41 -12.01 2.96 9.77
C TYR A 41 -11.94 1.55 9.20
N MET A 42 -10.75 1.08 8.84
CA MET A 42 -10.52 -0.25 8.27
C MET A 42 -10.49 -1.37 9.32
N ASN A 43 -10.61 -1.06 10.62
CA ASN A 43 -10.69 -2.09 11.65
C ASN A 43 -11.88 -3.04 11.44
N GLU A 44 -13.03 -2.51 11.01
CA GLU A 44 -14.20 -3.34 10.69
C GLU A 44 -13.89 -4.35 9.58
N PHE A 45 -13.10 -3.95 8.59
CA PHE A 45 -12.63 -4.85 7.55
C PHE A 45 -11.67 -5.92 8.11
N ASP A 46 -10.78 -5.56 9.02
CA ASP A 46 -9.90 -6.52 9.69
C ASP A 46 -10.69 -7.57 10.48
N GLN A 47 -11.74 -7.13 11.20
CA GLN A 47 -12.65 -8.02 11.92
C GLN A 47 -13.41 -8.95 10.95
N PHE A 48 -13.91 -8.43 9.85
CA PHE A 48 -14.55 -9.23 8.80
C PHE A 48 -13.62 -10.30 8.23
N MET A 49 -12.38 -9.93 7.86
CA MET A 49 -11.39 -10.86 7.32
C MET A 49 -11.02 -11.95 8.31
N LYS A 50 -10.84 -11.60 9.59
CA LYS A 50 -10.39 -12.52 10.64
C LYS A 50 -11.51 -13.39 11.20
N HIS A 51 -12.67 -12.84 11.44
CA HIS A 51 -13.74 -13.53 12.17
C HIS A 51 -14.86 -14.09 11.29
N ARG A 52 -15.21 -13.41 10.19
CA ARG A 52 -16.23 -13.90 9.25
C ARG A 52 -15.63 -14.78 8.16
N LEU A 53 -14.61 -14.28 7.44
CA LEU A 53 -13.94 -15.06 6.39
C LEU A 53 -12.89 -16.03 6.95
N LYS A 54 -12.49 -15.88 8.22
CA LYS A 54 -11.52 -16.74 8.93
C LYS A 54 -10.18 -16.87 8.18
N VAL A 55 -9.75 -15.82 7.51
CA VAL A 55 -8.49 -15.80 6.76
C VAL A 55 -7.31 -15.83 7.74
N LYS A 56 -6.57 -16.92 7.76
CA LYS A 56 -5.45 -17.13 8.69
C LYS A 56 -4.28 -16.18 8.39
N TYR A 57 -3.89 -16.07 7.13
CA TYR A 57 -2.75 -15.27 6.69
C TYR A 57 -3.25 -14.04 5.95
N TYR A 58 -3.48 -12.98 6.70
CA TYR A 58 -3.97 -11.69 6.26
C TYR A 58 -3.06 -10.59 6.78
N LEU A 59 -2.70 -9.66 5.91
CA LEU A 59 -1.88 -8.49 6.21
C LEU A 59 -2.47 -7.26 5.54
N ARG A 60 -2.58 -6.16 6.28
CA ARG A 60 -3.01 -4.86 5.76
C ARG A 60 -2.04 -3.76 6.16
N TYR A 61 -1.84 -2.82 5.29
CA TYR A 61 -1.15 -1.56 5.54
C TYR A 61 -1.97 -0.42 4.94
N ALA A 62 -2.58 0.40 5.78
CA ALA A 62 -3.55 1.41 5.40
C ALA A 62 -4.70 0.80 4.57
N ASP A 63 -4.82 1.16 3.29
CA ASP A 63 -5.81 0.67 2.32
C ASP A 63 -5.31 -0.54 1.50
N ASP A 64 -4.01 -0.79 1.48
CA ASP A 64 -3.43 -1.95 0.80
C ASP A 64 -3.52 -3.20 1.68
N PHE A 65 -4.03 -4.31 1.14
CA PHE A 65 -4.06 -5.58 1.87
C PHE A 65 -3.70 -6.77 0.97
N THR A 66 -3.24 -7.82 1.62
CA THR A 66 -2.94 -9.10 0.99
C THR A 66 -3.36 -10.25 1.88
N MET A 67 -3.68 -11.37 1.27
CA MET A 67 -3.96 -12.62 1.97
C MET A 67 -3.30 -13.80 1.24
N ILE A 68 -2.93 -14.83 2.00
CA ILE A 68 -2.35 -16.05 1.47
C ILE A 68 -3.28 -17.21 1.82
N TYR A 69 -3.56 -18.04 0.84
CA TYR A 69 -4.43 -19.19 0.99
C TYR A 69 -3.93 -20.38 0.18
N HIS A 70 -4.34 -21.59 0.55
CA HIS A 70 -3.86 -22.81 -0.10
C HIS A 70 -4.50 -23.05 -1.47
N SER A 71 -5.74 -22.62 -1.63
CA SER A 71 -6.57 -22.91 -2.79
C SER A 71 -6.87 -21.63 -3.56
N LYS A 72 -6.55 -21.66 -4.86
CA LYS A 72 -6.88 -20.55 -5.76
C LYS A 72 -8.40 -20.39 -5.97
N PRO A 73 -9.21 -21.45 -6.14
CA PRO A 73 -10.67 -21.32 -6.21
C PRO A 73 -11.26 -20.61 -5.00
N GLU A 74 -10.87 -20.99 -3.79
CA GLU A 74 -11.36 -20.34 -2.56
C GLU A 74 -10.96 -18.86 -2.48
N LEU A 75 -9.75 -18.50 -2.95
CA LEU A 75 -9.37 -17.09 -3.06
C LEU A 75 -10.28 -16.30 -4.01
N ILE A 76 -10.72 -16.94 -5.09
CA ILE A 76 -11.65 -16.33 -6.06
C ILE A 76 -13.02 -16.11 -5.39
N GLU A 77 -13.48 -17.06 -4.60
CA GLU A 77 -14.75 -16.98 -3.86
C GLU A 77 -14.74 -15.86 -2.80
N PHE A 78 -13.61 -15.59 -2.18
CA PHE A 78 -13.51 -14.47 -1.21
C PHE A 78 -13.68 -13.08 -1.87
N VAL A 79 -13.30 -12.93 -3.13
CA VAL A 79 -13.32 -11.61 -3.80
C VAL A 79 -14.71 -10.96 -3.81
N PRO A 80 -15.81 -11.64 -4.22
CA PRO A 80 -17.15 -11.06 -4.15
C PRO A 80 -17.60 -10.74 -2.72
N HIS A 81 -17.26 -11.57 -1.72
CA HIS A 81 -17.59 -11.31 -0.32
C HIS A 81 -16.89 -10.05 0.20
N ILE A 82 -15.59 -9.91 -0.10
CA ILE A 82 -14.80 -8.72 0.24
C ILE A 82 -15.38 -7.49 -0.45
N ARG A 83 -15.70 -7.58 -1.73
CA ARG A 83 -16.27 -6.47 -2.50
C ARG A 83 -17.58 -5.99 -1.92
N ASN A 84 -18.48 -6.92 -1.60
CA ASN A 84 -19.78 -6.60 -1.02
C ASN A 84 -19.63 -5.95 0.35
N PHE A 85 -18.78 -6.51 1.23
CA PHE A 85 -18.53 -5.93 2.55
C PHE A 85 -18.00 -4.50 2.45
N LEU A 86 -16.95 -4.29 1.64
CA LEU A 86 -16.38 -2.95 1.45
C LEU A 86 -17.41 -1.94 0.94
N LYS A 87 -18.24 -2.35 -0.02
CA LYS A 87 -19.27 -1.49 -0.61
C LYS A 87 -20.41 -1.19 0.36
N GLU A 88 -20.97 -2.21 0.99
CA GLU A 88 -22.18 -2.06 1.82
C GLU A 88 -21.88 -1.47 3.19
N GLU A 89 -20.82 -1.94 3.85
CA GLU A 89 -20.49 -1.52 5.22
C GLU A 89 -19.59 -0.29 5.26
N LEU A 90 -18.57 -0.25 4.41
CA LEU A 90 -17.55 0.80 4.45
C LEU A 90 -17.69 1.84 3.32
N LYS A 91 -18.65 1.69 2.41
CA LYS A 91 -18.81 2.60 1.25
C LYS A 91 -17.51 2.79 0.45
N LEU A 92 -16.68 1.74 0.41
CA LEU A 92 -15.42 1.65 -0.32
C LEU A 92 -15.56 0.71 -1.52
N GLU A 93 -14.70 0.93 -2.52
CA GLU A 93 -14.67 0.08 -3.71
C GLU A 93 -13.29 -0.55 -3.91
N LEU A 94 -13.27 -1.85 -4.23
CA LEU A 94 -12.06 -2.50 -4.71
C LEU A 94 -11.73 -1.97 -6.11
N HIS A 95 -10.53 -1.41 -6.25
CA HIS A 95 -10.06 -0.94 -7.56
C HIS A 95 -9.91 -2.13 -8.53
N PRO A 96 -10.67 -2.19 -9.63
CA PRO A 96 -10.77 -3.38 -10.49
C PRO A 96 -9.42 -3.82 -11.07
N GLY A 97 -8.55 -2.87 -11.43
CA GLY A 97 -7.23 -3.13 -12.00
C GLY A 97 -6.13 -3.45 -10.96
N LYS A 98 -6.42 -3.42 -9.65
CA LYS A 98 -5.43 -3.71 -8.60
C LYS A 98 -5.66 -5.04 -7.88
N VAL A 99 -6.77 -5.72 -8.14
CA VAL A 99 -7.02 -7.06 -7.58
C VAL A 99 -6.23 -8.08 -8.40
N SER A 100 -5.33 -8.83 -7.76
CA SER A 100 -4.55 -9.87 -8.43
C SER A 100 -4.42 -11.12 -7.56
N ILE A 101 -4.63 -12.29 -8.16
CA ILE A 101 -4.42 -13.58 -7.53
C ILE A 101 -3.22 -14.23 -8.22
N LYS A 102 -2.18 -14.52 -7.45
CA LYS A 102 -0.91 -15.07 -7.96
C LYS A 102 -0.40 -16.16 -7.03
N THR A 103 0.45 -17.05 -7.56
CA THR A 103 1.22 -17.94 -6.70
C THR A 103 2.35 -17.18 -6.03
N LEU A 104 2.72 -17.56 -4.80
CA LEU A 104 3.82 -16.91 -4.09
C LEU A 104 5.16 -17.07 -4.84
N SER A 105 5.33 -18.19 -5.55
CA SER A 105 6.50 -18.45 -6.40
C SER A 105 6.62 -17.50 -7.60
N SER A 106 5.51 -16.96 -8.10
CA SER A 106 5.53 -15.95 -9.19
C SER A 106 5.83 -14.53 -8.71
N GLY A 107 5.90 -14.34 -7.39
CA GLY A 107 6.15 -13.05 -6.77
C GLY A 107 4.88 -12.23 -6.52
N VAL A 108 4.68 -11.85 -5.27
CA VAL A 108 3.57 -11.00 -4.82
C VAL A 108 4.08 -9.59 -4.56
N ASP A 109 3.52 -8.62 -5.29
CA ASP A 109 3.84 -7.21 -5.13
C ASP A 109 3.07 -6.62 -3.95
N PHE A 110 3.81 -6.18 -2.91
CA PHE A 110 3.23 -5.54 -1.75
C PHE A 110 4.21 -4.52 -1.15
N LEU A 111 3.74 -3.31 -0.91
CA LEU A 111 4.49 -2.20 -0.30
C LEU A 111 5.84 -1.90 -0.99
N GLY A 112 5.87 -1.96 -2.32
CA GLY A 112 7.07 -1.62 -3.11
C GLY A 112 8.11 -2.74 -3.23
N TRP A 113 7.80 -3.90 -2.66
CA TRP A 113 8.58 -5.12 -2.77
C TRP A 113 7.84 -6.20 -3.53
N VAL A 114 8.56 -7.05 -4.24
CA VAL A 114 8.04 -8.30 -4.77
C VAL A 114 8.53 -9.43 -3.86
N HIS A 115 7.58 -10.10 -3.21
CA HIS A 115 7.82 -11.16 -2.24
C HIS A 115 7.75 -12.53 -2.90
N PHE A 116 8.77 -13.33 -2.68
CA PHE A 116 8.88 -14.74 -3.05
C PHE A 116 8.93 -15.62 -1.78
N PRO A 117 8.85 -16.95 -1.86
CA PRO A 117 8.87 -17.80 -0.67
C PRO A 117 10.07 -17.57 0.25
N ASN A 118 11.26 -17.38 -0.30
CA ASN A 118 12.51 -17.34 0.46
C ASN A 118 13.24 -15.99 0.39
N HIS A 119 12.77 -15.04 -0.40
CA HIS A 119 13.41 -13.74 -0.54
C HIS A 119 12.42 -12.68 -1.04
N ARG A 120 12.83 -11.43 -0.98
CA ARG A 120 12.11 -10.32 -1.60
C ARG A 120 13.07 -9.43 -2.37
N VAL A 121 12.58 -8.86 -3.46
CA VAL A 121 13.34 -7.95 -4.32
C VAL A 121 12.60 -6.62 -4.46
N PHE A 122 13.33 -5.58 -4.78
CA PHE A 122 12.72 -4.29 -5.06
C PHE A 122 11.85 -4.36 -6.32
N ARG A 123 10.67 -3.76 -6.25
CA ARG A 123 9.81 -3.56 -7.41
C ARG A 123 10.57 -2.80 -8.50
N THR A 124 10.47 -3.24 -9.75
CA THR A 124 11.22 -2.65 -10.87
C THR A 124 10.98 -1.14 -11.00
N VAL A 125 9.75 -0.69 -10.82
CA VAL A 125 9.40 0.75 -10.87
C VAL A 125 10.08 1.51 -9.74
N THR A 126 10.08 0.98 -8.51
CA THR A 126 10.74 1.58 -7.34
C THR A 126 12.24 1.67 -7.57
N LYS A 127 12.85 0.58 -8.08
CA LYS A 127 14.27 0.56 -8.45
C LYS A 127 14.62 1.62 -9.48
N ARG A 128 13.84 1.74 -10.57
CA ARG A 128 14.08 2.74 -11.62
C ARG A 128 13.97 4.18 -11.08
N ARG A 129 12.95 4.46 -10.25
CA ARG A 129 12.79 5.78 -9.61
C ARG A 129 13.97 6.13 -8.70
N MET A 130 14.41 5.16 -7.91
CA MET A 130 15.55 5.31 -7.02
C MET A 130 16.83 5.63 -7.81
N LEU A 131 17.18 4.84 -8.81
CA LEU A 131 18.36 5.05 -9.66
C LEU A 131 18.30 6.41 -10.37
N LYS A 132 17.13 6.76 -10.92
CA LYS A 132 16.93 8.08 -11.53
C LYS A 132 17.15 9.21 -10.52
N LYS A 133 16.61 9.09 -9.30
CA LYS A 133 16.77 10.13 -8.28
C LYS A 133 18.24 10.30 -7.88
N VAL A 134 18.98 9.22 -7.75
CA VAL A 134 20.42 9.25 -7.44
C VAL A 134 21.24 9.90 -8.58
N SER A 135 20.88 9.62 -9.85
CA SER A 135 21.60 10.18 -11.01
C SER A 135 21.27 11.66 -11.30
N THR A 136 20.15 12.17 -10.79
CA THR A 136 19.69 13.55 -11.09
C THR A 136 19.76 14.50 -9.89
N CYS A 137 20.16 14.03 -8.70
CA CYS A 137 20.25 14.88 -7.52
C CYS A 137 21.52 15.74 -7.52
N GLN A 138 21.46 16.86 -6.80
CA GLN A 138 22.60 17.73 -6.57
C GLN A 138 23.64 17.04 -5.67
N VAL A 139 24.91 17.37 -5.83
CA VAL A 139 26.05 16.75 -5.12
C VAL A 139 25.86 16.84 -3.61
N ASP A 140 25.40 17.98 -3.09
CA ASP A 140 25.22 18.23 -1.65
C ASP A 140 24.17 17.32 -0.99
N THR A 141 23.19 16.83 -1.75
CA THR A 141 22.11 15.95 -1.25
C THR A 141 22.32 14.48 -1.60
N LEU A 142 23.31 14.17 -2.42
CA LEU A 142 23.56 12.82 -2.95
C LEU A 142 23.82 11.81 -1.84
N GLU A 143 24.70 12.14 -0.90
CA GLU A 143 25.04 11.24 0.22
C GLU A 143 23.84 10.94 1.11
N GLN A 144 23.07 11.96 1.45
CA GLN A 144 21.87 11.79 2.27
C GLN A 144 20.84 10.90 1.57
N ILE A 145 20.65 11.07 0.27
CA ILE A 145 19.77 10.26 -0.55
C ILE A 145 20.27 8.80 -0.63
N LYS A 146 21.57 8.60 -0.88
CA LYS A 146 22.19 7.26 -0.89
C LYS A 146 21.98 6.56 0.46
N LEU A 147 22.28 7.20 1.60
CA LEU A 147 22.11 6.64 2.93
C LEU A 147 20.67 6.25 3.21
N SER A 148 19.70 7.10 2.83
CA SER A 148 18.28 6.79 2.96
C SER A 148 17.89 5.53 2.19
N TYR A 149 18.35 5.38 0.95
CA TYR A 149 18.06 4.17 0.17
C TYR A 149 18.80 2.94 0.67
N LEU A 150 20.06 3.06 1.10
CA LEU A 150 20.83 1.95 1.70
C LEU A 150 20.12 1.41 2.94
N GLY A 151 19.49 2.28 3.74
CA GLY A 151 18.66 1.89 4.88
C GLY A 151 17.52 0.95 4.49
N ILE A 152 16.85 1.21 3.36
CA ILE A 152 15.75 0.37 2.87
C ILE A 152 16.30 -0.90 2.20
N LEU A 153 17.39 -0.78 1.42
CA LEU A 153 17.96 -1.89 0.66
C LEU A 153 18.46 -3.05 1.53
N LYS A 154 18.79 -2.82 2.79
CA LYS A 154 19.23 -3.91 3.72
C LYS A 154 18.14 -4.96 4.00
N TYR A 155 16.88 -4.65 3.74
CA TYR A 155 15.75 -5.53 4.07
C TYR A 155 15.38 -6.54 2.97
N GLY A 156 16.13 -6.64 1.88
CA GLY A 156 15.82 -7.56 0.78
C GLY A 156 17.05 -8.07 0.03
N ASN A 157 16.82 -8.90 -0.99
CA ASN A 157 17.88 -9.34 -1.88
C ASN A 157 18.25 -8.22 -2.86
N THR A 158 19.14 -7.34 -2.42
CA THR A 158 19.49 -6.09 -3.10
C THR A 158 21.01 -5.93 -3.30
N TYR A 159 21.78 -7.00 -3.11
CA TYR A 159 23.23 -6.97 -3.21
C TYR A 159 23.76 -6.24 -4.46
N LYS A 160 23.24 -6.60 -5.66
CA LYS A 160 23.64 -5.98 -6.93
C LYS A 160 23.32 -4.48 -6.98
N ILE A 161 22.23 -4.05 -6.33
CA ILE A 161 21.84 -2.64 -6.30
C ILE A 161 22.74 -1.88 -5.32
N ARG A 162 23.00 -2.45 -4.13
CA ARG A 162 23.88 -1.83 -3.12
C ARG A 162 25.25 -1.58 -3.69
N ARG A 163 25.83 -2.55 -4.38
CA ARG A 163 27.14 -2.41 -5.02
C ARG A 163 27.20 -1.26 -6.04
N SER A 164 26.08 -0.89 -6.68
CA SER A 164 26.03 0.27 -7.57
C SER A 164 26.00 1.62 -6.87
N PHE A 165 25.93 1.64 -5.54
CA PHE A 165 26.06 2.87 -4.73
C PHE A 165 27.46 3.07 -4.16
N ASP A 166 28.28 2.02 -4.14
CA ASP A 166 29.65 2.04 -3.61
C ASP A 166 30.67 2.53 -4.65
N VAL A 167 30.21 2.85 -5.86
CA VAL A 167 30.94 3.46 -6.96
C VAL A 167 30.48 4.90 -7.12
#